data_adc2ab8c79cf89ad1027804d30ce1782
#
_entry.id   adc2ab8c79cf89ad1027804d30ce1782
#
_cell.length_a   1.000
_cell.length_b   1.000
_cell.length_c   1.000
_cell.angle_alpha   90.00
_cell.angle_beta   90.00
_cell.angle_gamma   90.00
#
_symmetry.space_group_name_H-M   'P 1'
#
loop_
_entity.id
_entity.type
_entity.pdbx_description
1 polymer ?
#
loop_
_entity_poly.entity_id
_entity_poly.type
_entity_poly.pdbx_seq_one_letter_code
_entity_poly.pdbx_strand_id
1 'polypeptide(L)'
;MSQYVDLGKMPESPEERRNLIEQRVTMEDYVSHLEITHIQRRVLEFLILQKGYTQEDIEVNKEFKVQLGDISFDVMADVVLKVDGKRFLVIKCAINSLDSWERHSVAFCRVVDTYRIPYAVITDGDQARMLDALSGQLLTEGLDTIPSREKAQQIVREVNFSPLPNDKHEREKRILHAFDAIKCPATPTGLDQT
;
A
#
# COMPACT_ATOMS: atom_id res chain seq x y z
N MET A 1 26.56 16.06 -0.62
CA MET A 1 26.53 17.50 -0.28
C MET A 1 25.24 17.76 0.46
N SER A 2 25.33 18.02 1.76
CA SER A 2 24.16 18.33 2.58
C SER A 2 23.62 19.71 2.16
N GLN A 3 22.42 19.75 1.59
CA GLN A 3 21.71 21.01 1.38
C GLN A 3 21.27 21.52 2.75
N TYR A 4 21.96 22.53 3.22
CA TYR A 4 21.49 23.36 4.34
C TYR A 4 20.18 24.02 3.87
N VAL A 5 19.07 23.58 4.43
CA VAL A 5 17.81 24.32 4.32
C VAL A 5 17.99 25.55 5.19
N ASP A 6 18.08 26.71 4.55
CA ASP A 6 18.05 28.00 5.23
C ASP A 6 16.69 28.09 5.96
N LEU A 7 16.76 27.93 7.27
CA LEU A 7 15.57 28.04 8.14
C LEU A 7 15.20 29.52 8.33
N GLY A 8 15.27 30.34 7.29
CA GLY A 8 14.88 31.73 7.26
C GLY A 8 14.28 32.30 8.56
N LYS A 9 14.17 33.55 8.76
CA LYS A 9 13.60 34.19 9.97
C LYS A 9 12.47 33.39 10.58
N MET A 10 12.53 33.12 11.88
CA MET A 10 11.43 32.53 12.65
C MET A 10 10.13 33.28 12.36
N PRO A 11 9.04 32.61 12.03
CA PRO A 11 7.79 33.29 11.75
C PRO A 11 7.32 34.09 12.97
N GLU A 12 7.01 35.34 12.74
CA GLU A 12 6.70 36.31 13.79
C GLU A 12 5.20 36.24 14.19
N SER A 13 4.35 35.66 13.32
CA SER A 13 2.92 35.57 13.59
C SER A 13 2.40 34.13 13.60
N PRO A 14 1.26 33.83 14.28
CA PRO A 14 0.61 32.53 14.23
C PRO A 14 0.14 32.13 12.81
N GLU A 15 -0.12 33.10 11.96
CA GLU A 15 -0.57 32.91 10.59
C GLU A 15 0.60 32.49 9.69
N GLU A 16 1.74 33.16 9.82
CA GLU A 16 2.99 32.76 9.13
C GLU A 16 3.44 31.36 9.54
N ARG A 17 3.28 30.99 10.82
CA ARG A 17 3.57 29.62 11.29
C ARG A 17 2.69 28.60 10.64
N ARG A 18 1.38 28.86 10.53
CA ARG A 18 0.42 27.98 9.84
C ARG A 18 0.81 27.78 8.37
N ASN A 19 1.03 28.88 7.65
CA ASN A 19 1.41 28.84 6.24
C ASN A 19 2.71 28.07 6.01
N LEU A 20 3.69 28.24 6.90
CA LEU A 20 4.96 27.51 6.82
C LEU A 20 4.78 26.00 7.06
N ILE A 21 3.93 25.64 8.01
CA ILE A 21 3.59 24.22 8.30
C ILE A 21 2.85 23.61 7.10
N GLU A 22 1.85 24.30 6.56
CA GLU A 22 1.11 23.82 5.38
C GLU A 22 2.01 23.64 4.15
N GLN A 23 2.91 24.59 3.89
CA GLN A 23 3.88 24.47 2.81
C GLN A 23 4.83 23.27 3.00
N ARG A 24 5.29 23.02 4.23
CA ARG A 24 6.17 21.88 4.52
C ARG A 24 5.44 20.55 4.35
N VAL A 25 4.23 20.42 4.90
CA VAL A 25 3.41 19.21 4.75
C VAL A 25 3.18 18.91 3.28
N THR A 26 2.79 19.91 2.49
CA THR A 26 2.59 19.73 1.03
C THR A 26 3.89 19.31 0.31
N MET A 27 5.04 19.84 0.72
CA MET A 27 6.34 19.52 0.13
C MET A 27 6.77 18.09 0.51
N GLU A 28 6.60 17.70 1.78
CA GLU A 28 6.90 16.35 2.26
C GLU A 28 6.00 15.30 1.59
N ASP A 29 4.71 15.58 1.44
CA ASP A 29 3.77 14.72 0.72
C ASP A 29 4.15 14.56 -0.75
N TYR A 30 4.56 15.65 -1.41
CA TYR A 30 4.99 15.61 -2.80
C TYR A 30 6.27 14.79 -2.99
N VAL A 31 7.28 14.99 -2.15
CA VAL A 31 8.54 14.21 -2.18
C VAL A 31 8.25 12.74 -1.92
N SER A 32 7.45 12.43 -0.91
CA SER A 32 7.05 11.06 -0.59
C SER A 32 6.32 10.38 -1.75
N HIS A 33 5.45 11.12 -2.44
CA HIS A 33 4.74 10.60 -3.61
C HIS A 33 5.71 10.29 -4.77
N LEU A 34 6.70 11.14 -5.02
CA LEU A 34 7.72 10.91 -6.05
C LEU A 34 8.58 9.68 -5.73
N GLU A 35 8.97 9.51 -4.47
CA GLU A 35 9.75 8.36 -4.03
C GLU A 35 8.97 7.06 -4.18
N ILE A 36 7.70 7.02 -3.77
CA ILE A 36 6.83 5.85 -3.97
C ILE A 36 6.68 5.54 -5.45
N THR A 37 6.48 6.54 -6.31
CA THR A 37 6.37 6.36 -7.76
C THR A 37 7.67 5.77 -8.35
N HIS A 38 8.83 6.20 -7.86
CA HIS A 38 10.11 5.66 -8.28
C HIS A 38 10.28 4.18 -7.87
N ILE A 39 9.95 3.83 -6.63
CA ILE A 39 9.96 2.46 -6.13
C ILE A 39 9.02 1.59 -6.98
N GLN A 40 7.80 2.06 -7.21
CA GLN A 40 6.80 1.34 -8.00
C GLN A 40 7.30 1.05 -9.42
N ARG A 41 7.92 2.03 -10.07
CA ARG A 41 8.50 1.83 -11.41
C ARG A 41 9.58 0.74 -11.42
N ARG A 42 10.50 0.74 -10.44
CA ARG A 42 11.52 -0.31 -10.31
C ARG A 42 10.92 -1.69 -10.11
N VAL A 43 9.88 -1.78 -9.28
CA VAL A 43 9.13 -3.03 -9.07
C VAL A 43 8.48 -3.51 -10.36
N LEU A 44 7.84 -2.63 -11.11
CA LEU A 44 7.20 -2.99 -12.39
C LEU A 44 8.24 -3.48 -13.43
N GLU A 45 9.38 -2.79 -13.55
CA GLU A 45 10.49 -3.22 -14.41
C GLU A 45 11.00 -4.62 -14.01
N PHE A 46 11.17 -4.87 -12.70
CA PHE A 46 11.58 -6.17 -12.18
C PHE A 46 10.56 -7.28 -12.50
N LEU A 47 9.26 -7.01 -12.30
CA LEU A 47 8.19 -7.97 -12.59
C LEU A 47 8.14 -8.35 -14.07
N ILE A 48 8.27 -7.38 -14.96
CA ILE A 48 8.21 -7.61 -16.42
C ILE A 48 9.49 -8.27 -16.92
N LEU A 49 10.65 -7.69 -16.60
CA LEU A 49 11.92 -8.09 -17.21
C LEU A 49 12.52 -9.35 -16.58
N GLN A 50 12.31 -9.56 -15.28
CA GLN A 50 12.96 -10.66 -14.56
C GLN A 50 11.99 -11.77 -14.13
N LYS A 51 10.72 -11.44 -13.88
CA LYS A 51 9.72 -12.41 -13.39
C LYS A 51 8.72 -12.86 -14.47
N GLY A 52 8.76 -12.25 -15.67
CA GLY A 52 8.02 -12.68 -16.85
C GLY A 52 6.54 -12.34 -16.82
N TYR A 53 6.09 -11.41 -15.96
CA TYR A 53 4.71 -10.93 -15.95
C TYR A 53 4.43 -10.04 -17.17
N THR A 54 3.21 -10.14 -17.69
CA THR A 54 2.70 -9.25 -18.74
C THR A 54 1.92 -8.08 -18.13
N GLN A 55 1.63 -7.06 -18.93
CA GLN A 55 0.81 -5.93 -18.47
C GLN A 55 -0.60 -6.38 -18.02
N GLU A 56 -1.13 -7.44 -18.61
CA GLU A 56 -2.44 -7.99 -18.25
C GLU A 56 -2.45 -8.68 -16.87
N ASP A 57 -1.29 -9.14 -16.42
CA ASP A 57 -1.10 -9.77 -15.11
C ASP A 57 -0.95 -8.75 -13.98
N ILE A 58 -0.79 -7.45 -14.30
CA ILE A 58 -0.41 -6.41 -13.34
C ILE A 58 -1.49 -5.33 -13.30
N GLU A 59 -2.06 -5.10 -12.10
CA GLU A 59 -2.94 -3.97 -11.83
C GLU A 59 -2.16 -2.93 -11.01
N VAL A 60 -2.02 -1.70 -11.53
CA VAL A 60 -1.26 -0.60 -10.90
C VAL A 60 -2.23 0.43 -10.35
N ASN A 61 -1.97 0.96 -9.14
CA ASN A 61 -2.80 1.95 -8.46
C ASN A 61 -4.29 1.53 -8.44
N LYS A 62 -4.52 0.25 -8.11
CA LYS A 62 -5.87 -0.31 -8.12
C LYS A 62 -6.66 0.13 -6.91
N GLU A 63 -7.74 0.85 -7.14
CA GLU A 63 -8.69 1.25 -6.11
C GLU A 63 -9.70 0.13 -5.79
N PHE A 64 -10.00 0.00 -4.50
CA PHE A 64 -11.00 -0.91 -3.96
C PHE A 64 -11.89 -0.17 -2.97
N LYS A 65 -13.20 -0.42 -3.08
CA LYS A 65 -14.17 0.12 -2.14
C LYS A 65 -14.44 -0.88 -1.02
N VAL A 66 -14.31 -0.43 0.22
CA VAL A 66 -14.52 -1.25 1.41
C VAL A 66 -15.73 -0.71 2.19
N GLN A 67 -16.67 -1.59 2.51
CA GLN A 67 -17.83 -1.27 3.33
C GLN A 67 -17.61 -1.76 4.77
N LEU A 68 -17.73 -0.84 5.74
CA LEU A 68 -17.63 -1.12 7.18
C LEU A 68 -18.87 -0.55 7.91
N GLY A 69 -19.87 -1.38 8.14
CA GLY A 69 -21.17 -0.91 8.63
C GLY A 69 -21.77 0.12 7.66
N ASP A 70 -22.08 1.31 8.16
CA ASP A 70 -22.62 2.42 7.37
C ASP A 70 -21.55 3.28 6.69
N ILE A 71 -20.26 3.00 6.94
CA ILE A 71 -19.14 3.74 6.40
C ILE A 71 -18.62 3.02 5.13
N SER A 72 -18.41 3.78 4.05
CA SER A 72 -17.71 3.33 2.86
C SER A 72 -16.44 4.15 2.68
N PHE A 73 -15.32 3.48 2.44
CA PHE A 73 -14.03 4.13 2.18
C PHE A 73 -13.29 3.43 1.05
N ASP A 74 -12.44 4.18 0.35
CA ASP A 74 -11.66 3.68 -0.76
C ASP A 74 -10.22 3.42 -0.30
N VAL A 75 -9.64 2.30 -0.72
CA VAL A 75 -8.25 1.93 -0.45
C VAL A 75 -7.56 1.57 -1.75
N MET A 76 -6.28 1.90 -1.85
CA MET A 76 -5.51 1.71 -3.06
C MET A 76 -4.35 0.74 -2.84
N ALA A 77 -4.21 -0.21 -3.77
CA ALA A 77 -3.03 -1.04 -3.89
C ALA A 77 -2.03 -0.40 -4.86
N ASP A 78 -0.76 -0.35 -4.50
CA ASP A 78 0.29 0.16 -5.39
C ASP A 78 0.45 -0.77 -6.61
N VAL A 79 0.55 -2.08 -6.37
CA VAL A 79 0.59 -3.11 -7.41
C VAL A 79 -0.16 -4.37 -6.96
N VAL A 80 -0.96 -4.95 -7.84
CA VAL A 80 -1.59 -6.26 -7.63
C VAL A 80 -1.22 -7.20 -8.76
N LEU A 81 -0.78 -8.40 -8.43
CA LEU A 81 -0.51 -9.45 -9.40
C LEU A 81 -1.70 -10.41 -9.52
N LYS A 82 -2.09 -10.62 -10.77
CA LYS A 82 -3.20 -11.47 -11.17
C LYS A 82 -2.72 -12.50 -12.20
N VAL A 83 -3.01 -13.77 -11.97
CA VAL A 83 -2.71 -14.86 -12.90
C VAL A 83 -3.92 -15.78 -13.02
N ASP A 84 -4.24 -16.23 -14.20
CA ASP A 84 -5.42 -17.07 -14.48
C ASP A 84 -6.73 -16.47 -13.91
N GLY A 85 -6.85 -15.14 -13.97
CA GLY A 85 -8.01 -14.39 -13.47
C GLY A 85 -8.08 -14.24 -11.95
N LYS A 86 -7.10 -14.72 -11.18
CA LYS A 86 -7.03 -14.64 -9.72
C LYS A 86 -5.96 -13.67 -9.25
N ARG A 87 -6.35 -12.69 -8.41
CA ARG A 87 -5.40 -11.87 -7.66
C ARG A 87 -4.79 -12.70 -6.56
N PHE A 88 -3.48 -12.88 -6.57
CA PHE A 88 -2.81 -13.77 -5.63
C PHE A 88 -1.75 -13.06 -4.77
N LEU A 89 -1.32 -11.87 -5.17
CA LEU A 89 -0.30 -11.12 -4.46
C LEU A 89 -0.53 -9.62 -4.58
N VAL A 90 -0.43 -8.90 -3.46
CA VAL A 90 -0.45 -7.44 -3.39
C VAL A 90 0.94 -6.96 -3.01
N ILE A 91 1.45 -5.94 -3.70
CA ILE A 91 2.73 -5.29 -3.38
C ILE A 91 2.46 -3.88 -2.87
N LYS A 92 2.98 -3.58 -1.69
CA LYS A 92 3.03 -2.25 -1.08
C LYS A 92 4.41 -1.66 -1.28
N CYS A 93 4.48 -0.51 -1.93
CA CYS A 93 5.69 0.30 -2.02
C CYS A 93 5.81 1.18 -0.77
N ALA A 94 6.93 1.13 -0.08
CA ALA A 94 7.16 1.83 1.18
C ALA A 94 8.50 2.55 1.17
N ILE A 95 8.57 3.75 1.75
CA ILE A 95 9.77 4.61 1.76
C ILE A 95 10.61 4.38 3.02
N ASN A 96 10.03 3.88 4.08
CA ASN A 96 10.69 3.72 5.38
C ASN A 96 10.62 2.26 5.84
N SER A 97 10.57 2.05 7.14
CA SER A 97 10.50 0.71 7.72
C SER A 97 9.42 -0.17 7.09
N LEU A 98 9.84 -1.25 6.46
CA LEU A 98 8.92 -2.20 5.82
C LEU A 98 8.01 -2.87 6.85
N ASP A 99 8.51 -3.08 8.07
CA ASP A 99 7.77 -3.73 9.17
C ASP A 99 6.49 -2.97 9.54
N SER A 100 6.53 -1.63 9.45
CA SER A 100 5.38 -0.78 9.79
C SER A 100 4.16 -1.02 8.89
N TRP A 101 4.38 -1.55 7.70
CA TRP A 101 3.34 -1.82 6.71
C TRP A 101 2.82 -3.26 6.71
N GLU A 102 3.43 -4.17 7.46
CA GLU A 102 3.03 -5.59 7.47
C GLU A 102 1.57 -5.77 7.84
N ARG A 103 1.17 -5.18 8.97
CA ARG A 103 -0.20 -5.35 9.47
C ARG A 103 -1.24 -4.74 8.53
N HIS A 104 -0.93 -3.57 7.93
CA HIS A 104 -1.76 -2.95 6.91
C HIS A 104 -1.91 -3.86 5.68
N SER A 105 -0.79 -4.34 5.12
CA SER A 105 -0.78 -5.15 3.89
C SER A 105 -1.51 -6.48 4.07
N VAL A 106 -1.38 -7.11 5.23
CA VAL A 106 -2.12 -8.33 5.58
C VAL A 106 -3.63 -8.03 5.69
N ALA A 107 -4.03 -6.93 6.36
CA ALA A 107 -5.44 -6.55 6.44
C ALA A 107 -6.02 -6.25 5.05
N PHE A 108 -5.26 -5.54 4.21
CA PHE A 108 -5.62 -5.25 2.83
C PHE A 108 -5.93 -6.54 2.05
N CYS A 109 -5.02 -7.51 2.03
CA CYS A 109 -5.19 -8.79 1.34
C CYS A 109 -6.41 -9.60 1.82
N ARG A 110 -6.82 -9.38 3.07
CA ARG A 110 -7.96 -10.07 3.69
C ARG A 110 -9.32 -9.46 3.36
N VAL A 111 -9.34 -8.22 2.86
CA VAL A 111 -10.58 -7.41 2.79
C VAL A 111 -10.98 -7.02 1.38
N VAL A 112 -10.03 -6.74 0.51
CA VAL A 112 -10.28 -6.01 -0.74
C VAL A 112 -10.93 -6.82 -1.86
N ASP A 113 -10.96 -8.14 -1.74
CA ASP A 113 -11.59 -9.01 -2.74
C ASP A 113 -12.67 -9.91 -2.10
N THR A 114 -13.44 -10.61 -2.90
CA THR A 114 -14.44 -11.61 -2.48
C THR A 114 -13.81 -12.82 -1.79
N TYR A 115 -12.51 -12.97 -1.91
CA TYR A 115 -11.68 -13.99 -1.26
C TYR A 115 -10.44 -13.32 -0.67
N ARG A 116 -9.75 -14.01 0.24
CA ARG A 116 -8.47 -13.56 0.76
C ARG A 116 -7.40 -13.70 -0.33
N ILE A 117 -6.75 -12.59 -0.70
CA ILE A 117 -5.55 -12.62 -1.53
C ILE A 117 -4.44 -13.30 -0.72
N PRO A 118 -3.79 -14.36 -1.23
CA PRO A 118 -2.90 -15.20 -0.43
C PRO A 118 -1.68 -14.51 0.15
N TYR A 119 -1.06 -13.60 -0.61
CA TYR A 119 0.23 -13.03 -0.25
C TYR A 119 0.26 -11.51 -0.29
N ALA A 120 1.03 -10.93 0.62
CA ALA A 120 1.41 -9.52 0.60
C ALA A 120 2.93 -9.40 0.49
N VAL A 121 3.41 -8.44 -0.28
CA VAL A 121 4.81 -8.03 -0.33
C VAL A 121 4.89 -6.56 0.03
N ILE A 122 5.87 -6.20 0.87
CA ILE A 122 6.23 -4.82 1.15
C ILE A 122 7.65 -4.62 0.64
N THR A 123 7.90 -3.53 -0.09
CA THR A 123 9.22 -3.28 -0.67
C THR A 123 9.54 -1.79 -0.77
N ASP A 124 10.82 -1.45 -0.62
CA ASP A 124 11.41 -0.15 -0.92
C ASP A 124 12.08 -0.11 -2.31
N GLY A 125 11.95 -1.20 -3.07
CA GLY A 125 12.54 -1.37 -4.38
C GLY A 125 13.91 -2.05 -4.39
N ASP A 126 14.54 -2.24 -3.24
CA ASP A 126 15.80 -2.96 -3.04
C ASP A 126 15.61 -4.18 -2.13
N GLN A 127 14.87 -3.99 -1.07
CA GLN A 127 14.49 -5.02 -0.12
C GLN A 127 13.00 -5.35 -0.29
N ALA A 128 12.62 -6.54 0.10
CA ALA A 128 11.22 -6.95 0.14
C ALA A 128 10.96 -7.92 1.29
N ARG A 129 9.74 -7.90 1.81
CA ARG A 129 9.22 -8.83 2.82
C ARG A 129 7.94 -9.45 2.30
N MET A 130 7.92 -10.77 2.17
CA MET A 130 6.73 -11.50 1.73
C MET A 130 6.02 -12.12 2.91
N LEU A 131 4.74 -11.87 3.03
CA LEU A 131 3.87 -12.32 4.11
C LEU A 131 2.80 -13.28 3.60
N ASP A 132 2.48 -14.28 4.40
CA ASP A 132 1.27 -15.08 4.22
C ASP A 132 0.06 -14.32 4.80
N ALA A 133 -0.90 -13.97 3.97
CA ALA A 133 -2.08 -13.26 4.42
C ALA A 133 -3.01 -14.09 5.34
N LEU A 134 -2.92 -15.42 5.34
CA LEU A 134 -3.71 -16.26 6.24
C LEU A 134 -3.20 -16.17 7.68
N SER A 135 -1.93 -16.45 7.89
CA SER A 135 -1.30 -16.41 9.22
C SER A 135 -0.87 -15.01 9.63
N GLY A 136 -0.55 -14.14 8.67
CA GLY A 136 0.08 -12.84 8.89
C GLY A 136 1.59 -12.95 9.18
N GLN A 137 2.20 -14.11 8.95
CA GLN A 137 3.61 -14.34 9.22
C GLN A 137 4.49 -13.99 8.03
N LEU A 138 5.71 -13.53 8.32
CA LEU A 138 6.76 -13.38 7.35
C LEU A 138 7.17 -14.76 6.82
N LEU A 139 7.12 -14.92 5.49
CA LEU A 139 7.55 -16.15 4.81
C LEU A 139 9.02 -16.06 4.42
N THR A 140 9.43 -14.94 3.84
CA THR A 140 10.78 -14.77 3.29
C THR A 140 11.08 -13.30 3.00
N GLU A 141 12.35 -12.97 2.82
CA GLU A 141 12.85 -11.62 2.53
C GLU A 141 13.62 -11.57 1.20
N GLY A 142 13.67 -10.37 0.60
CA GLY A 142 14.33 -10.09 -0.67
C GLY A 142 13.37 -10.06 -1.86
N LEU A 143 13.69 -9.28 -2.89
CA LEU A 143 12.87 -9.14 -4.10
C LEU A 143 12.71 -10.46 -4.86
N ASP A 144 13.70 -11.34 -4.79
CA ASP A 144 13.65 -12.65 -5.46
C ASP A 144 12.56 -13.57 -4.93
N THR A 145 12.01 -13.26 -3.75
CA THR A 145 10.89 -14.00 -3.14
C THR A 145 9.59 -13.85 -3.94
N ILE A 146 9.45 -12.76 -4.71
CA ILE A 146 8.32 -12.60 -5.63
C ILE A 146 8.42 -13.70 -6.68
N PRO A 147 7.41 -14.59 -6.78
CA PRO A 147 7.47 -15.72 -7.71
C PRO A 147 7.50 -15.24 -9.15
N SER A 148 8.12 -16.01 -10.04
CA SER A 148 7.96 -15.80 -11.49
C SER A 148 6.50 -16.05 -11.89
N ARG A 149 6.09 -15.53 -13.04
CA ARG A 149 4.75 -15.78 -13.61
C ARG A 149 4.41 -17.26 -13.69
N GLU A 150 5.35 -18.08 -14.15
CA GLU A 150 5.20 -19.54 -14.23
C GLU A 150 4.98 -20.17 -12.86
N LYS A 151 5.77 -19.77 -11.85
CA LYS A 151 5.61 -20.23 -10.48
C LYS A 151 4.28 -19.74 -9.88
N ALA A 152 3.87 -18.53 -10.19
CA ALA A 152 2.59 -17.97 -9.77
C ALA A 152 1.39 -18.78 -10.31
N GLN A 153 1.46 -19.27 -11.55
CA GLN A 153 0.44 -20.16 -12.11
C GLN A 153 0.32 -21.47 -11.31
N GLN A 154 1.42 -22.02 -10.86
CA GLN A 154 1.40 -23.21 -10.00
C GLN A 154 0.77 -22.89 -8.64
N ILE A 155 1.21 -21.80 -8.01
CA ILE A 155 0.68 -21.34 -6.72
C ILE A 155 -0.84 -21.13 -6.79
N VAL A 156 -1.33 -20.44 -7.84
CA VAL A 156 -2.78 -20.15 -8.00
C VAL A 156 -3.63 -21.42 -8.12
N ARG A 157 -3.09 -22.50 -8.66
CA ARG A 157 -3.78 -23.80 -8.75
C ARG A 157 -3.85 -24.54 -7.42
N GLU A 158 -2.89 -24.32 -6.53
CA GLU A 158 -2.74 -25.04 -5.26
C GLU A 158 -3.37 -24.29 -4.08
N VAL A 159 -3.38 -22.96 -4.13
CA VAL A 159 -3.83 -22.11 -3.03
C VAL A 159 -5.35 -22.10 -2.90
N ASN A 160 -5.84 -22.18 -1.67
CA ASN A 160 -7.26 -22.04 -1.38
C ASN A 160 -7.67 -20.54 -1.33
N PHE A 161 -8.48 -20.12 -2.30
CA PHE A 161 -9.06 -18.79 -2.41
C PHE A 161 -10.39 -18.70 -1.66
N SER A 162 -10.40 -18.96 -0.37
CA SER A 162 -11.60 -18.83 0.46
C SER A 162 -11.68 -17.47 1.15
N PRO A 163 -12.88 -16.91 1.37
CA PRO A 163 -13.04 -15.70 2.17
C PRO A 163 -12.69 -15.97 3.64
N LEU A 164 -12.42 -14.90 4.38
CA LEU A 164 -12.34 -14.98 5.83
C LEU A 164 -13.74 -15.19 6.45
N PRO A 165 -13.83 -15.83 7.63
CA PRO A 165 -15.04 -15.78 8.43
C PRO A 165 -15.47 -14.32 8.72
N ASN A 166 -16.78 -14.06 8.73
CA ASN A 166 -17.32 -12.71 8.81
C ASN A 166 -16.82 -11.89 10.00
N ASP A 167 -16.71 -12.50 11.18
CA ASP A 167 -16.21 -11.86 12.39
C ASP A 167 -14.76 -11.37 12.23
N LYS A 168 -13.91 -12.18 11.62
CA LYS A 168 -12.52 -11.82 11.30
C LYS A 168 -12.46 -10.76 10.20
N HIS A 169 -13.30 -10.89 9.18
CA HIS A 169 -13.36 -9.95 8.07
C HIS A 169 -13.71 -8.52 8.54
N GLU A 170 -14.73 -8.36 9.40
CA GLU A 170 -15.09 -7.09 9.99
C GLU A 170 -13.98 -6.49 10.87
N ARG A 171 -13.25 -7.32 11.59
CA ARG A 171 -12.08 -6.87 12.35
C ARG A 171 -10.97 -6.34 11.44
N GLU A 172 -10.68 -7.02 10.34
CA GLU A 172 -9.66 -6.59 9.38
C GLU A 172 -10.05 -5.28 8.67
N LYS A 173 -11.32 -5.08 8.36
CA LYS A 173 -11.84 -3.81 7.82
C LYS A 173 -11.58 -2.63 8.77
N ARG A 174 -11.83 -2.81 10.07
CA ARG A 174 -11.56 -1.77 11.09
C ARG A 174 -10.08 -1.41 11.14
N ILE A 175 -9.20 -2.41 11.04
CA ILE A 175 -7.75 -2.19 11.02
C ILE A 175 -7.36 -1.42 9.77
N LEU A 176 -7.84 -1.82 8.60
CA LEU A 176 -7.56 -1.14 7.35
C LEU A 176 -8.05 0.32 7.39
N HIS A 177 -9.27 0.56 7.86
CA HIS A 177 -9.82 1.90 8.03
C HIS A 177 -9.00 2.77 8.98
N ALA A 178 -8.50 2.20 10.10
CA ALA A 178 -7.67 2.94 11.05
C ALA A 178 -6.34 3.38 10.43
N PHE A 179 -5.72 2.55 9.60
CA PHE A 179 -4.50 2.92 8.86
C PHE A 179 -4.77 4.01 7.83
N ASP A 180 -5.90 3.95 7.14
CA ASP A 180 -6.27 4.93 6.12
C ASP A 180 -6.59 6.31 6.75
N ALA A 181 -7.29 6.33 7.87
CA ALA A 181 -7.58 7.55 8.62
C ALA A 181 -6.31 8.29 9.12
N ILE A 182 -5.22 7.57 9.36
CA ILE A 182 -3.94 8.17 9.76
C ILE A 182 -3.26 8.86 8.57
N LYS A 183 -3.48 8.38 7.35
CA LYS A 183 -2.87 8.92 6.12
C LYS A 183 -3.56 10.18 5.59
N CYS A 184 -4.85 10.34 5.88
CA CYS A 184 -5.61 11.55 5.53
C CYS A 184 -5.86 12.35 6.80
N PRO A 185 -5.09 13.41 7.10
CA PRO A 185 -5.60 14.43 8.01
C PRO A 185 -6.89 14.96 7.36
N ALA A 186 -8.01 14.78 8.06
CA ALA A 186 -9.31 15.19 7.59
C ALA A 186 -9.22 16.65 7.10
N THR A 187 -9.44 16.88 5.84
CA THR A 187 -9.71 18.23 5.32
C THR A 187 -10.88 18.74 6.13
N PRO A 188 -10.79 19.86 6.85
CA PRO A 188 -11.93 20.39 7.58
C PRO A 188 -13.01 20.76 6.56
N THR A 189 -14.00 19.87 6.43
CA THR A 189 -15.25 20.17 5.73
C THR A 189 -16.01 21.18 6.58
N GLY A 190 -16.14 22.40 6.09
CA GLY A 190 -17.09 23.33 6.61
C GLY A 190 -16.51 24.66 7.09
N LEU A 191 -16.28 25.57 6.16
CA LEU A 191 -16.64 26.96 6.38
C LEU A 191 -17.99 27.15 5.70
N ASP A 192 -19.06 27.00 6.49
CA ASP A 192 -20.38 27.53 6.14
C ASP A 192 -20.22 29.02 5.83
N GLN A 193 -20.55 29.38 4.60
CA GLN A 193 -20.76 30.75 4.21
C GLN A 193 -22.13 31.17 4.77
N THR A 194 -22.13 32.04 5.74
CA THR A 194 -23.24 32.95 6.06
C THR A 194 -22.75 34.37 5.89
#